data_63ce3a95d1bfa2b2b36d88ca062b602d
#
_entry.id   63ce3a95d1bfa2b2b36d88ca062b602d
#
_cell.length_a   1.000
_cell.length_b   1.000
_cell.length_c   1.000
_cell.angle_alpha   90.00
_cell.angle_beta   90.00
_cell.angle_gamma   90.00
#
_symmetry.space_group_name_H-M   'P 1'
#
loop_
_entity.id
_entity.type
_entity.pdbx_description
1 polymer ?
#
loop_
_entity_poly.entity_id
_entity_poly.type
_entity_poly.pdbx_seq_one_letter_code
_entity_poly.pdbx_strand_id
1 'polypeptide(L)'
;MSKVRLAIIGNGMVGHRFIEDLLDKSDASLFDITVFCEEPRKAYDRVHLSSYFSHHTAEELSLVREGFYEKHGVKVLVGERAITINRQEKVIHSSAGRTVYYDKLIMATGSYPWIRRLKAPKPRIASFTVPLKTSTLSKPAPVAASAGRWSAAVCWGWKPLAR
;
A
#
# COMPACT_ATOMS: atom_id res chain seq x y z
N MET A 1 33.07 2.20 5.40
CA MET A 1 32.08 3.24 5.75
C MET A 1 30.82 2.56 6.27
N SER A 2 30.22 3.06 7.36
CA SER A 2 28.96 2.52 7.87
C SER A 2 27.84 2.87 6.90
N LYS A 3 26.97 1.89 6.56
CA LYS A 3 25.80 2.13 5.73
C LYS A 3 24.78 3.01 6.46
N VAL A 4 24.11 3.90 5.71
CA VAL A 4 23.00 4.70 6.24
C VAL A 4 21.77 3.83 6.39
N ARG A 5 21.24 3.69 7.60
CA ARG A 5 20.01 2.92 7.87
C ARG A 5 18.80 3.75 7.43
N LEU A 6 18.18 3.34 6.34
CA LEU A 6 17.01 4.00 5.78
C LEU A 6 15.76 3.18 6.09
N ALA A 7 14.85 3.73 6.90
CA ALA A 7 13.54 3.13 7.14
C ALA A 7 12.49 3.79 6.25
N ILE A 8 11.61 2.97 5.65
CA ILE A 8 10.50 3.42 4.82
C ILE A 8 9.22 2.84 5.40
N ILE A 9 8.26 3.70 5.75
CA ILE A 9 6.95 3.26 6.25
C ILE A 9 5.93 3.35 5.12
N GLY A 10 5.51 2.18 4.64
CA GLY A 10 4.57 2.01 3.55
C GLY A 10 5.23 1.50 2.27
N ASN A 11 4.80 0.30 1.85
CA ASN A 11 5.21 -0.33 0.59
C ASN A 11 4.05 -0.29 -0.42
N GLY A 12 3.53 0.90 -0.67
CA GLY A 12 2.58 1.16 -1.75
C GLY A 12 3.28 1.64 -3.01
N MET A 13 2.51 2.18 -3.96
CA MET A 13 3.02 2.71 -5.23
C MET A 13 4.14 3.75 -5.04
N VAL A 14 3.94 4.68 -4.09
CA VAL A 14 4.91 5.76 -3.81
C VAL A 14 6.17 5.22 -3.14
N GLY A 15 6.01 4.33 -2.13
CA GLY A 15 7.14 3.74 -1.42
C GLY A 15 8.01 2.89 -2.34
N HIS A 16 7.39 2.10 -3.21
CA HIS A 16 8.12 1.29 -4.19
C HIS A 16 8.84 2.16 -5.22
N ARG A 17 8.15 3.16 -5.79
CA ARG A 17 8.77 4.07 -6.75
C ARG A 17 9.94 4.85 -6.17
N PHE A 18 9.83 5.28 -4.92
CA PHE A 18 10.95 5.92 -4.23
C PHE A 18 12.17 5.00 -4.13
N ILE A 19 11.96 3.70 -3.84
CA ILE A 19 13.05 2.72 -3.76
C ILE A 19 13.70 2.52 -5.14
N GLU A 20 12.91 2.39 -6.20
CA GLU A 20 13.43 2.30 -7.57
C GLU A 20 14.29 3.51 -7.90
N ASP A 21 13.76 4.73 -7.72
CA ASP A 21 14.47 5.97 -8.03
C ASP A 21 15.73 6.16 -7.18
N LEU A 22 15.72 5.70 -5.92
CA LEU A 22 16.89 5.75 -5.05
C LEU A 22 17.99 4.81 -5.55
N LEU A 23 17.62 3.58 -5.91
CA LEU A 23 18.56 2.58 -6.39
C LEU A 23 19.12 2.89 -7.79
N ASP A 24 18.33 3.57 -8.62
CA ASP A 24 18.77 4.00 -9.94
C ASP A 24 19.76 5.19 -9.88
N LYS A 25 19.55 6.12 -8.91
CA LYS A 25 20.32 7.37 -8.79
C LYS A 25 21.46 7.32 -7.80
N SER A 26 21.52 6.29 -6.97
CA SER A 26 22.48 6.16 -5.87
C SER A 26 23.06 4.75 -5.82
N ASP A 27 24.26 4.64 -5.25
CA ASP A 27 24.85 3.33 -4.97
C ASP A 27 24.08 2.65 -3.83
N ALA A 28 23.42 1.52 -4.14
CA ALA A 28 22.68 0.70 -3.19
C ALA A 28 23.54 0.27 -1.99
N SER A 29 24.85 0.16 -2.17
CA SER A 29 25.78 -0.25 -1.11
C SER A 29 25.89 0.75 0.05
N LEU A 30 25.49 2.00 -0.18
CA LEU A 30 25.50 3.07 0.83
C LEU A 30 24.37 2.96 1.85
N PHE A 31 23.33 2.18 1.54
CA PHE A 31 22.13 2.12 2.36
C PHE A 31 21.84 0.71 2.89
N ASP A 32 21.32 0.65 4.13
CA ASP A 32 20.62 -0.51 4.68
C ASP A 32 19.14 -0.17 4.74
N ILE A 33 18.37 -0.64 3.73
CA ILE A 33 16.99 -0.23 3.52
C ILE A 33 16.05 -1.23 4.19
N THR A 34 15.20 -0.74 5.11
CA THR A 34 14.12 -1.52 5.72
C THR A 34 12.77 -0.87 5.43
N VAL A 35 11.84 -1.65 4.89
CA VAL A 35 10.51 -1.20 4.46
C VAL A 35 9.43 -1.87 5.29
N PHE A 36 8.59 -1.09 5.93
CA PHE A 36 7.40 -1.60 6.62
C PHE A 36 6.24 -1.69 5.64
N CYS A 37 5.65 -2.87 5.53
CA CYS A 37 4.51 -3.15 4.68
C CYS A 37 3.37 -3.74 5.52
N GLU A 38 2.36 -2.94 5.85
CA GLU A 38 1.22 -3.40 6.64
C GLU A 38 0.40 -4.48 5.92
N GLU A 39 0.36 -4.42 4.58
CA GLU A 39 -0.38 -5.38 3.78
C GLU A 39 0.40 -6.71 3.65
N PRO A 40 -0.30 -7.85 3.47
CA PRO A 40 0.34 -9.15 3.30
C PRO A 40 0.95 -9.34 1.90
N ARG A 41 1.03 -8.27 1.10
CA ARG A 41 1.55 -8.24 -0.27
C ARG A 41 2.52 -7.09 -0.46
N LYS A 42 3.50 -7.27 -1.34
CA LYS A 42 4.40 -6.20 -1.81
C LYS A 42 3.60 -5.19 -2.65
N ALA A 43 4.24 -4.10 -3.09
CA ALA A 43 3.59 -3.02 -3.84
C ALA A 43 2.84 -3.52 -5.08
N TYR A 44 1.64 -3.01 -5.29
CA TYR A 44 0.80 -3.31 -6.43
C TYR A 44 0.07 -2.06 -6.94
N ASP A 45 -0.43 -2.11 -8.17
CA ASP A 45 -1.13 -1.01 -8.81
C ASP A 45 -2.55 -0.85 -8.24
N ARG A 46 -2.73 0.21 -7.45
CA ARG A 46 -4.02 0.54 -6.85
C ARG A 46 -4.93 1.32 -7.80
N VAL A 47 -4.38 1.92 -8.84
CA VAL A 47 -5.16 2.67 -9.84
C VAL A 47 -5.98 1.69 -10.69
N HIS A 48 -5.37 0.58 -11.05
CA HIS A 48 -6.01 -0.49 -11.83
C HIS A 48 -6.66 -1.58 -10.96
N LEU A 49 -6.91 -1.33 -9.68
CA LEU A 49 -7.48 -2.32 -8.77
C LEU A 49 -8.87 -2.82 -9.24
N SER A 50 -9.63 -2.01 -9.99
CA SER A 50 -10.90 -2.43 -10.59
C SER A 50 -10.73 -3.56 -11.60
N SER A 51 -9.58 -3.66 -12.26
CA SER A 51 -9.26 -4.75 -13.20
C SER A 51 -9.20 -6.12 -12.53
N TYR A 52 -8.93 -6.17 -11.22
CA TYR A 52 -8.99 -7.39 -10.42
C TYR A 52 -10.37 -8.07 -10.49
N PHE A 53 -11.44 -7.29 -10.64
CA PHE A 53 -12.80 -7.79 -10.79
C PHE A 53 -13.13 -8.22 -12.24
N SER A 54 -12.27 -7.84 -13.20
CA SER A 54 -12.42 -8.09 -14.64
C SER A 54 -11.44 -9.16 -15.14
N HIS A 55 -11.30 -10.27 -14.39
CA HIS A 55 -10.48 -11.45 -14.75
C HIS A 55 -8.95 -11.30 -14.60
N HIS A 56 -8.43 -10.17 -14.10
CA HIS A 56 -7.00 -10.07 -13.78
C HIS A 56 -6.67 -10.76 -12.47
N THR A 57 -5.45 -11.28 -12.37
CA THR A 57 -4.93 -11.87 -11.13
C THR A 57 -4.28 -10.80 -10.25
N ALA A 58 -4.10 -11.12 -8.96
CA ALA A 58 -3.41 -10.21 -8.04
C ALA A 58 -1.91 -10.06 -8.39
N GLU A 59 -1.35 -11.06 -9.05
CA GLU A 59 0.03 -11.10 -9.53
C GLU A 59 0.25 -10.14 -10.70
N GLU A 60 -0.72 -10.04 -11.62
CA GLU A 60 -0.67 -9.10 -12.75
C GLU A 60 -0.71 -7.63 -12.30
N LEU A 61 -1.27 -7.36 -11.13
CA LEU A 61 -1.26 -6.03 -10.54
C LEU A 61 0.04 -5.70 -9.80
N SER A 62 0.95 -6.67 -9.62
CA SER A 62 2.20 -6.44 -8.91
C SER A 62 3.06 -5.41 -9.65
N LEU A 63 3.51 -4.39 -8.95
CA LEU A 63 4.49 -3.41 -9.45
C LEU A 63 5.92 -3.91 -9.26
N VAL A 64 6.09 -4.89 -8.36
CA VAL A 64 7.41 -5.38 -7.97
C VAL A 64 7.80 -6.54 -8.88
N ARG A 65 8.90 -6.37 -9.60
CA ARG A 65 9.51 -7.49 -10.35
C ARG A 65 9.98 -8.56 -9.37
N GLU A 66 9.85 -9.81 -9.77
CA GLU A 66 10.30 -10.93 -8.96
C GLU A 66 11.79 -10.78 -8.59
N GLY A 67 12.10 -11.00 -7.31
CA GLY A 67 13.47 -10.87 -6.80
C GLY A 67 14.02 -9.45 -6.70
N PHE A 68 13.25 -8.40 -7.01
CA PHE A 68 13.75 -7.02 -7.03
C PHE A 68 14.33 -6.56 -5.68
N TYR A 69 13.61 -6.74 -4.59
CA TYR A 69 14.07 -6.32 -3.27
C TYR A 69 15.24 -7.15 -2.78
N GLU A 70 15.19 -8.44 -3.03
CA GLU A 70 16.23 -9.42 -2.65
C GLU A 70 17.54 -9.11 -3.36
N LYS A 71 17.49 -8.83 -4.66
CA LYS A 71 18.64 -8.47 -5.49
C LYS A 71 19.36 -7.22 -5.00
N HIS A 72 18.61 -6.25 -4.49
CA HIS A 72 19.16 -4.98 -4.02
C HIS A 72 19.37 -4.94 -2.50
N GLY A 73 19.17 -6.05 -1.80
CA GLY A 73 19.36 -6.16 -0.35
C GLY A 73 18.36 -5.34 0.47
N VAL A 74 17.18 -5.05 -0.09
CA VAL A 74 16.10 -4.31 0.59
C VAL A 74 15.30 -5.27 1.46
N LYS A 75 15.24 -4.99 2.76
CA LYS A 75 14.45 -5.77 3.74
C LYS A 75 13.01 -5.28 3.75
N VAL A 76 12.06 -6.09 3.26
CA VAL A 76 10.63 -5.77 3.31
C VAL A 76 9.97 -6.59 4.41
N LEU A 77 9.40 -5.91 5.40
CA LEU A 77 8.65 -6.49 6.51
C LEU A 77 7.17 -6.59 6.13
N VAL A 78 6.82 -7.64 5.40
CA VAL A 78 5.45 -7.86 4.90
C VAL A 78 4.53 -8.26 6.04
N GLY A 79 3.33 -7.66 6.11
CA GLY A 79 2.36 -7.88 7.19
C GLY A 79 2.70 -7.12 8.47
N GLU A 80 3.77 -6.33 8.49
CA GLU A 80 4.18 -5.56 9.68
C GLU A 80 3.85 -4.07 9.54
N ARG A 81 3.03 -3.59 10.47
CA ARG A 81 2.72 -2.16 10.59
C ARG A 81 3.69 -1.48 11.55
N ALA A 82 4.18 -0.29 11.21
CA ALA A 82 4.85 0.60 12.14
C ALA A 82 3.82 1.17 13.13
N ILE A 83 4.00 0.91 14.44
CA ILE A 83 3.07 1.33 15.49
C ILE A 83 3.54 2.63 16.12
N THR A 84 4.82 2.70 16.48
CA THR A 84 5.38 3.83 17.21
C THR A 84 6.69 4.25 16.58
N ILE A 85 6.92 5.57 16.48
CA ILE A 85 8.15 6.16 16.01
C ILE A 85 8.72 7.03 17.13
N ASN A 86 9.85 6.61 17.69
CA ASN A 86 10.63 7.46 18.61
C ASN A 86 11.68 8.23 17.81
N ARG A 87 11.46 9.54 17.63
CA ARG A 87 12.35 10.39 16.83
C ARG A 87 13.65 10.75 17.57
N GLN A 88 13.63 10.74 18.89
CA GLN A 88 14.82 11.06 19.69
C GLN A 88 15.84 9.93 19.63
N GLU A 89 15.37 8.71 19.82
CA GLU A 89 16.19 7.50 19.77
C GLU A 89 16.35 6.96 18.35
N LYS A 90 15.61 7.52 17.37
CA LYS A 90 15.54 7.05 15.97
C LYS A 90 15.19 5.58 15.87
N VAL A 91 14.09 5.19 16.51
CA VAL A 91 13.60 3.82 16.61
C VAL A 91 12.15 3.73 16.16
N ILE A 92 11.82 2.65 15.47
CA ILE A 92 10.46 2.29 15.06
C ILE A 92 10.11 0.94 15.67
N HIS A 93 8.94 0.86 16.30
CA HIS A 93 8.39 -0.41 16.79
C HIS A 93 7.27 -0.88 15.86
N SER A 94 7.35 -2.16 15.46
CA SER A 94 6.36 -2.80 14.59
C SER A 94 5.27 -3.54 15.38
N SER A 95 4.18 -3.87 14.68
CA SER A 95 3.08 -4.70 15.22
C SER A 95 3.51 -6.12 15.59
N ALA A 96 4.63 -6.59 15.02
CA ALA A 96 5.22 -7.89 15.36
C ALA A 96 6.21 -7.82 16.54
N GLY A 97 6.29 -6.67 17.25
CA GLY A 97 7.23 -6.49 18.36
C GLY A 97 8.67 -6.24 17.92
N ARG A 98 8.93 -6.05 16.63
CA ARG A 98 10.27 -5.78 16.11
C ARG A 98 10.65 -4.32 16.35
N THR A 99 11.91 -4.11 16.70
CA THR A 99 12.52 -2.78 16.87
C THR A 99 13.51 -2.53 15.73
N VAL A 100 13.32 -1.45 14.98
CA VAL A 100 14.16 -1.07 13.86
C VAL A 100 14.77 0.31 14.11
N TYR A 101 16.09 0.39 14.11
CA TYR A 101 16.82 1.64 14.20
C TYR A 101 17.00 2.25 12.82
N TYR A 102 16.92 3.60 12.73
CA TYR A 102 17.08 4.30 11.47
C TYR A 102 17.93 5.56 11.63
N ASP A 103 18.60 5.97 10.57
CA ASP A 103 19.27 7.27 10.45
C ASP A 103 18.41 8.26 9.68
N LYS A 104 17.73 7.76 8.65
CA LYS A 104 16.75 8.50 7.82
C LYS A 104 15.43 7.73 7.76
N LEU A 105 14.33 8.50 7.76
CA LEU A 105 12.97 7.95 7.71
C LEU A 105 12.18 8.57 6.56
N ILE A 106 11.56 7.73 5.75
CA ILE A 106 10.63 8.12 4.69
C ILE A 106 9.23 7.63 5.07
N MET A 107 8.26 8.52 4.97
CA MET A 107 6.87 8.19 5.22
C MET A 107 6.08 8.16 3.91
N ALA A 108 5.67 6.98 3.48
CA ALA A 108 4.87 6.72 2.29
C ALA A 108 3.59 5.95 2.65
N THR A 109 2.94 6.36 3.74
CA THR A 109 1.84 5.64 4.40
C THR A 109 0.54 5.61 3.60
N GLY A 110 0.42 6.44 2.56
CA GLY A 110 -0.80 6.53 1.78
C GLY A 110 -1.99 7.09 2.57
N SER A 111 -3.19 6.64 2.21
CA SER A 111 -4.44 7.08 2.83
C SER A 111 -5.38 5.92 3.06
N TYR A 112 -6.26 6.06 4.06
CA TYR A 112 -7.37 5.15 4.30
C TYR A 112 -8.68 5.74 3.76
N PRO A 113 -9.62 4.91 3.28
CA PRO A 113 -10.93 5.39 2.88
C PRO A 113 -11.67 5.95 4.09
N TRP A 114 -12.17 7.17 3.96
CA TRP A 114 -13.02 7.75 5.00
C TRP A 114 -14.44 7.25 4.85
N ILE A 115 -14.96 6.60 5.90
CA ILE A 115 -16.31 6.08 5.94
C ILE A 115 -17.17 7.03 6.80
N ARG A 116 -18.12 7.70 6.16
CA ARG A 116 -19.12 8.49 6.88
C ARG A 116 -19.99 7.56 7.72
N ARG A 117 -20.07 7.81 9.02
CA ARG A 117 -21.03 7.13 9.90
C ARG A 117 -22.43 7.62 9.57
N LEU A 118 -23.16 6.89 8.75
CA LEU A 118 -24.58 7.13 8.53
C LEU A 118 -25.38 6.42 9.62
N LYS A 119 -26.38 7.10 10.19
CA LYS A 119 -27.33 6.50 11.15
C LYS A 119 -28.35 5.55 10.46
N ALA A 120 -28.10 5.14 9.23
CA ALA A 120 -28.96 4.23 8.50
C ALA A 120 -28.67 2.76 8.90
N PRO A 121 -29.67 1.85 8.85
CA PRO A 121 -29.43 0.43 9.01
C PRO A 121 -28.38 0.00 8.00
N LYS A 122 -27.43 -0.82 8.44
CA LYS A 122 -26.26 -1.25 7.62
C LYS A 122 -26.74 -1.72 6.25
N PRO A 123 -26.42 -1.03 5.15
CA PRO A 123 -26.73 -1.56 3.83
C PRO A 123 -26.00 -2.88 3.68
N ARG A 124 -26.70 -3.93 3.25
CA ARG A 124 -26.14 -5.28 3.06
C ARG A 124 -25.03 -5.32 2.00
N ILE A 125 -24.79 -4.21 1.30
CA ILE A 125 -23.80 -4.08 0.24
C ILE A 125 -23.13 -2.71 0.36
N ALA A 126 -22.13 -2.60 1.21
CA ALA A 126 -21.13 -1.56 1.09
C ALA A 126 -19.83 -2.24 0.68
N SER A 127 -19.64 -2.44 -0.63
CA SER A 127 -18.34 -2.85 -1.14
C SER A 127 -17.46 -1.60 -1.22
N PHE A 128 -16.48 -1.55 -0.35
CA PHE A 128 -15.45 -0.54 -0.44
C PHE A 128 -14.32 -1.10 -1.30
N THR A 129 -13.72 -0.27 -2.12
CA THR A 129 -12.45 -0.59 -2.75
C THR A 129 -11.39 -0.59 -1.65
N VAL A 130 -11.24 -1.72 -1.01
CA VAL A 130 -10.35 -1.96 0.12
C VAL A 130 -9.09 -2.62 -0.44
N PRO A 131 -7.94 -2.48 0.25
CA PRO A 131 -6.72 -3.21 -0.09
C PRO A 131 -6.99 -4.70 -0.38
N LEU A 132 -6.22 -5.30 -1.27
CA LEU A 132 -6.36 -6.71 -1.71
C LEU A 132 -6.46 -7.73 -0.56
N LYS A 133 -5.98 -7.39 0.64
CA LYS A 133 -6.10 -8.23 1.83
C LYS A 133 -7.54 -8.53 2.25
N THR A 134 -8.49 -7.70 1.88
CA THR A 134 -9.91 -7.84 2.27
C THR A 134 -10.76 -8.40 1.12
N SER A 135 -10.26 -8.40 -0.12
CA SER A 135 -10.96 -8.92 -1.29
C SER A 135 -10.97 -10.45 -1.39
N THR A 136 -10.30 -11.16 -0.48
CA THR A 136 -10.44 -12.62 -0.33
C THR A 136 -11.81 -13.05 0.20
N LEU A 137 -12.62 -12.10 0.67
CA LEU A 137 -14.03 -12.34 0.95
C LEU A 137 -14.79 -12.41 -0.39
N SER A 138 -14.89 -13.65 -0.90
CA SER A 138 -15.82 -14.13 -1.92
C SER A 138 -16.07 -13.15 -3.10
N LYS A 139 -15.54 -13.52 -4.27
CA LYS A 139 -16.10 -12.99 -5.53
C LYS A 139 -17.62 -13.06 -5.37
N PRO A 140 -18.37 -11.97 -5.47
CA PRO A 140 -19.81 -12.06 -5.45
C PRO A 140 -20.19 -13.00 -6.57
N ALA A 141 -21.02 -14.01 -6.25
CA ALA A 141 -21.62 -14.84 -7.30
C ALA A 141 -22.24 -13.91 -8.34
N PRO A 142 -22.21 -14.25 -9.64
CA PRO A 142 -22.78 -13.41 -10.67
C PRO A 142 -24.27 -13.21 -10.34
N VAL A 143 -24.59 -12.04 -9.83
CA VAL A 143 -25.96 -11.61 -9.64
C VAL A 143 -26.47 -11.35 -11.03
N ALA A 144 -27.46 -12.11 -11.46
CA ALA A 144 -28.15 -11.92 -12.72
C ALA A 144 -28.51 -10.44 -12.88
N ALA A 145 -28.08 -9.85 -13.99
CA ALA A 145 -28.23 -8.45 -14.29
C ALA A 145 -29.72 -8.08 -14.38
N SER A 146 -30.28 -7.57 -13.30
CA SER A 146 -31.41 -6.68 -13.39
C SER A 146 -30.83 -5.27 -13.63
N ALA A 147 -31.24 -4.64 -14.72
CA ALA A 147 -30.77 -3.36 -15.20
C ALA A 147 -31.01 -2.22 -14.19
N GLY A 148 -30.08 -2.04 -13.30
CA GLY A 148 -29.97 -0.90 -12.39
C GLY A 148 -28.73 -0.10 -12.77
N ARG A 149 -28.95 1.14 -13.16
CA ARG A 149 -27.92 2.11 -13.55
C ARG A 149 -26.89 2.29 -12.43
N TRP A 150 -25.68 1.77 -12.61
CA TRP A 150 -24.57 1.96 -11.68
C TRP A 150 -23.87 3.30 -11.97
N SER A 151 -24.06 4.28 -11.12
CA SER A 151 -23.19 5.44 -11.11
C SER A 151 -22.01 5.10 -10.20
N ALA A 152 -20.87 4.79 -10.77
CA ALA A 152 -19.61 4.70 -10.05
C ALA A 152 -19.22 6.12 -9.63
N ALA A 153 -19.59 6.52 -8.42
CA ALA A 153 -19.04 7.72 -7.80
C ALA A 153 -17.62 7.43 -7.34
N VAL A 154 -16.66 7.56 -8.23
CA VAL A 154 -15.26 7.70 -7.86
C VAL A 154 -15.13 9.07 -7.20
N CYS A 155 -15.12 9.11 -5.87
CA CYS A 155 -14.82 10.31 -5.10
C CYS A 155 -13.33 10.67 -5.21
N TRP A 156 -12.92 11.15 -6.39
CA TRP A 156 -11.81 12.07 -6.51
C TRP A 156 -12.42 13.47 -6.42
N GLY A 157 -12.13 14.15 -5.30
CA GLY A 157 -12.58 15.52 -5.09
C GLY A 157 -11.87 16.50 -6.02
N TRP A 158 -12.20 16.45 -7.30
CA TRP A 158 -11.90 17.51 -8.23
C TRP A 158 -13.20 18.29 -8.49
N LYS A 159 -13.29 19.48 -7.89
CA LYS A 159 -14.26 20.47 -8.32
C LYS A 159 -13.77 21.02 -9.66
N PRO A 160 -14.55 20.92 -10.74
CA PRO A 160 -14.26 21.69 -11.94
C PRO A 160 -14.46 23.19 -11.60
N LEU A 161 -13.43 23.98 -11.84
CA LEU A 161 -13.56 25.43 -11.90
C LEU A 161 -14.52 25.76 -13.06
N ALA A 162 -15.71 26.22 -12.72
CA ALA A 162 -16.61 26.83 -13.68
C ALA A 162 -16.00 28.15 -14.21
N ARG A 163 -16.00 28.29 -15.52
CA ARG A 163 -15.79 29.58 -16.20
C ARG A 163 -17.05 30.43 -16.09
#